data_2a89997c0d82dd1773786800959bc4b0
#
_entry.id   2a89997c0d82dd1773786800959bc4b0
#
_cell.length_a   1.000
_cell.length_b   1.000
_cell.length_c   1.000
_cell.angle_alpha   90.00
_cell.angle_beta   90.00
_cell.angle_gamma   90.00
#
_symmetry.space_group_name_H-M   'P 1'
#
loop_
_entity.id
_entity.type
_entity.pdbx_description
1 polymer ?
#
loop_
_entity_poly.entity_id
_entity_poly.type
_entity_poly.pdbx_seq_one_letter_code
_entity_poly.pdbx_strand_id
1 'polypeptide(L)'
;MPGDSFCIQYTNCTGCPKNVENILVYRNLPKGEHIPKDKCTQNCMLFMIKGELLINSEEHPGITLREKQIVLQAIGSKVEILALTDVEYVVYWFNELPLLCEDRYKEMMEQAEAPLTYTPLIMSERLYHLVTSMPEFLAEENPCSKFIDLKCKELVFLITNFYPLPQLGSFFYPISTYTESFHYFVMQNYSNVKNVEEFAHLGGYTTTTFRRLFKNLYGVPVYEWILEKKREGILEDLQHTKMRITEICNRYGFDSLSHFAHFCKDSFGDTPRALRKKAAGGEKIGKVQ
;
A
#
# COMPACT_ATOMS: atom_id res chain seq x y z
N MET A 1 26.96 -20.88 -25.24
CA MET A 1 27.57 -19.53 -25.16
C MET A 1 27.23 -19.03 -23.78
N PRO A 2 28.16 -18.47 -22.98
CA PRO A 2 27.80 -17.89 -21.70
C PRO A 2 26.89 -16.69 -21.97
N GLY A 3 25.72 -16.69 -21.32
CA GLY A 3 24.71 -15.66 -21.51
C GLY A 3 25.28 -14.27 -21.26
N ASP A 4 25.00 -13.36 -22.19
CA ASP A 4 25.36 -11.97 -22.09
C ASP A 4 24.64 -11.39 -20.87
N SER A 5 25.36 -11.28 -19.75
CA SER A 5 24.88 -10.61 -18.56
C SER A 5 24.54 -9.17 -18.92
N PHE A 6 23.32 -8.73 -18.66
CA PHE A 6 22.83 -7.36 -18.94
C PHE A 6 23.68 -6.29 -18.27
N CYS A 7 24.52 -6.66 -17.30
CA CYS A 7 25.50 -5.81 -16.63
C CYS A 7 26.93 -6.34 -16.87
N ILE A 8 27.40 -6.28 -18.10
CA ILE A 8 28.72 -6.79 -18.53
C ILE A 8 29.89 -6.19 -17.71
N GLN A 9 29.72 -5.01 -17.09
CA GLN A 9 30.77 -4.33 -16.34
C GLN A 9 30.75 -4.55 -14.81
N TYR A 10 29.71 -5.18 -14.25
CA TYR A 10 29.54 -5.28 -12.80
C TYR A 10 29.07 -6.67 -12.35
N THR A 11 29.96 -7.65 -12.48
CA THR A 11 29.72 -9.01 -11.95
C THR A 11 29.47 -9.06 -10.44
N ASN A 12 29.76 -7.96 -9.71
CA ASN A 12 29.46 -7.77 -8.30
C ASN A 12 28.90 -6.36 -8.06
N CYS A 13 27.68 -6.09 -8.53
CA CYS A 13 27.01 -4.81 -8.28
C CYS A 13 26.61 -4.70 -6.81
N THR A 14 27.51 -4.13 -5.98
CA THR A 14 27.27 -3.85 -4.55
C THR A 14 26.49 -2.54 -4.35
N GLY A 15 26.30 -1.75 -5.40
CA GLY A 15 25.66 -0.43 -5.36
C GLY A 15 24.16 -0.41 -5.67
N CYS A 16 23.55 -1.55 -6.00
CA CYS A 16 22.09 -1.63 -6.18
C CYS A 16 21.41 -1.94 -4.85
N PRO A 17 20.41 -1.15 -4.42
CA PRO A 17 19.64 -1.49 -3.24
C PRO A 17 18.97 -2.85 -3.44
N LYS A 18 19.24 -3.80 -2.54
CA LYS A 18 18.67 -5.16 -2.58
C LYS A 18 17.16 -5.17 -2.27
N ASN A 19 16.61 -4.07 -1.77
CA ASN A 19 15.19 -3.88 -1.52
C ASN A 19 14.59 -3.00 -2.62
N VAL A 20 14.11 -3.63 -3.67
CA VAL A 20 13.29 -2.95 -4.68
C VAL A 20 11.86 -2.94 -4.12
N GLU A 21 11.29 -1.75 -3.90
CA GLU A 21 9.90 -1.59 -3.43
C GLU A 21 8.89 -2.14 -4.45
N ASN A 22 9.29 -2.17 -5.71
CA ASN A 22 8.55 -2.71 -6.83
C ASN A 22 9.23 -3.97 -7.33
N ILE A 23 8.51 -5.07 -7.35
CA ILE A 23 9.03 -6.39 -7.77
C ILE A 23 8.31 -6.81 -9.03
N LEU A 24 9.10 -7.09 -10.06
CA LEU A 24 8.63 -7.66 -11.31
C LEU A 24 9.10 -9.11 -11.40
N VAL A 25 8.19 -10.05 -11.57
CA VAL A 25 8.50 -11.48 -11.54
C VAL A 25 7.83 -12.19 -12.71
N TYR A 26 8.60 -12.96 -13.46
CA TYR A 26 8.07 -13.91 -14.43
C TYR A 26 7.73 -15.23 -13.76
N ARG A 27 6.61 -15.82 -14.15
CA ARG A 27 6.12 -17.11 -13.68
C ARG A 27 5.66 -17.97 -14.84
N ASN A 28 5.96 -19.26 -14.75
CA ASN A 28 5.27 -20.28 -15.52
C ASN A 28 4.67 -21.31 -14.56
N LEU A 29 3.49 -21.80 -14.86
CA LEU A 29 2.82 -22.84 -14.09
C LEU A 29 2.33 -23.90 -15.06
N PRO A 30 2.59 -25.20 -14.78
CA PRO A 30 2.03 -26.28 -15.57
C PRO A 30 0.51 -26.39 -15.34
N LYS A 31 -0.18 -26.95 -16.30
CA LYS A 31 -1.60 -27.27 -16.19
C LYS A 31 -1.91 -28.04 -14.90
N GLY A 32 -2.93 -27.60 -14.18
CA GLY A 32 -3.39 -28.18 -12.92
C GLY A 32 -2.67 -27.67 -11.67
N GLU A 33 -1.63 -26.86 -11.82
CA GLU A 33 -0.98 -26.23 -10.67
C GLU A 33 -1.97 -25.30 -9.95
N HIS A 34 -2.03 -25.46 -8.64
CA HIS A 34 -2.96 -24.73 -7.77
C HIS A 34 -2.18 -23.93 -6.74
N ILE A 35 -2.37 -22.61 -6.74
CA ILE A 35 -1.90 -21.71 -5.70
C ILE A 35 -3.06 -21.53 -4.73
N PRO A 36 -2.95 -22.04 -3.47
CA PRO A 36 -4.04 -21.99 -2.50
C PRO A 36 -4.38 -20.55 -2.11
N LYS A 37 -5.60 -20.36 -1.64
CA LYS A 37 -6.11 -19.07 -1.23
C LYS A 37 -5.23 -18.43 -0.15
N ASP A 38 -4.60 -17.31 -0.51
CA ASP A 38 -3.74 -16.55 0.40
C ASP A 38 -4.00 -15.04 0.24
N LYS A 39 -3.60 -14.29 1.27
CA LYS A 39 -3.80 -12.84 1.34
C LYS A 39 -2.69 -12.09 0.62
N CYS A 40 -3.02 -11.23 -0.32
CA CYS A 40 -2.07 -10.34 -0.97
C CYS A 40 -1.41 -9.40 0.05
N THR A 41 -0.09 -9.46 0.14
CA THR A 41 0.70 -8.60 1.03
C THR A 41 1.09 -7.27 0.40
N GLN A 42 0.89 -7.12 -0.91
CA GLN A 42 1.09 -5.93 -1.72
C GLN A 42 0.01 -5.86 -2.80
N ASN A 43 -0.18 -4.68 -3.39
CA ASN A 43 -0.93 -4.60 -4.63
C ASN A 43 -0.18 -5.34 -5.73
N CYS A 44 -0.87 -6.01 -6.64
CA CYS A 44 -0.21 -6.61 -7.79
C CYS A 44 -1.06 -6.54 -9.05
N MET A 45 -0.38 -6.42 -10.18
CA MET A 45 -0.96 -6.61 -11.50
C MET A 45 -0.39 -7.90 -12.11
N LEU A 46 -1.27 -8.74 -12.63
CA LEU A 46 -0.91 -9.97 -13.32
C LEU A 46 -1.18 -9.81 -14.80
N PHE A 47 -0.14 -9.97 -15.61
CA PHE A 47 -0.14 -9.79 -17.07
C PHE A 47 -0.01 -11.17 -17.74
N MET A 48 -1.08 -11.62 -18.39
CA MET A 48 -1.07 -12.93 -19.07
C MET A 48 -0.35 -12.87 -20.41
N ILE A 49 0.69 -13.70 -20.54
CA ILE A 49 1.45 -13.87 -21.79
C ILE A 49 0.86 -15.03 -22.61
N LYS A 50 0.53 -16.15 -21.93
CA LYS A 50 0.07 -17.37 -22.60
C LYS A 50 -0.79 -18.21 -21.66
N GLY A 51 -1.78 -18.91 -22.22
CA GLY A 51 -2.60 -19.87 -21.52
C GLY A 51 -3.82 -19.29 -20.83
N GLU A 52 -4.41 -20.06 -19.90
CA GLU A 52 -5.61 -19.70 -19.15
C GLU A 52 -5.42 -19.96 -17.64
N LEU A 53 -5.69 -18.94 -16.83
CA LEU A 53 -5.70 -18.99 -15.37
C LEU A 53 -7.12 -18.76 -14.84
N LEU A 54 -7.61 -19.64 -13.98
CA LEU A 54 -8.77 -19.34 -13.14
C LEU A 54 -8.30 -18.58 -11.91
N ILE A 55 -8.86 -17.38 -11.71
CA ILE A 55 -8.61 -16.54 -10.55
C ILE A 55 -9.91 -16.43 -9.76
N ASN A 56 -9.81 -16.64 -8.46
CA ASN A 56 -10.91 -16.48 -7.52
C ASN A 56 -10.48 -15.56 -6.39
N SER A 57 -11.01 -14.34 -6.39
CA SER A 57 -10.76 -13.32 -5.36
C SER A 57 -12.03 -12.50 -5.11
N GLU A 58 -11.94 -11.53 -4.19
CA GLU A 58 -13.06 -10.62 -3.93
C GLU A 58 -13.34 -9.72 -5.15
N GLU A 59 -12.29 -9.26 -5.82
CA GLU A 59 -12.39 -8.43 -7.03
C GLU A 59 -12.77 -9.27 -8.27
N HIS A 60 -12.34 -10.52 -8.31
CA HIS A 60 -12.53 -11.40 -9.47
C HIS A 60 -13.07 -12.77 -9.05
N PRO A 61 -14.37 -12.89 -8.73
CA PRO A 61 -14.96 -14.15 -8.28
C PRO A 61 -15.11 -15.13 -9.45
N GLY A 62 -14.14 -16.07 -9.56
CA GLY A 62 -14.21 -17.17 -10.52
C GLY A 62 -14.02 -16.76 -11.98
N ILE A 63 -13.16 -15.78 -12.27
CA ILE A 63 -12.87 -15.39 -13.66
C ILE A 63 -11.75 -16.24 -14.28
N THR A 64 -11.85 -16.47 -15.58
CA THR A 64 -10.75 -17.05 -16.39
C THR A 64 -9.98 -15.92 -17.07
N LEU A 65 -8.75 -15.73 -16.65
CA LEU A 65 -7.81 -14.79 -17.28
C LEU A 65 -7.11 -15.45 -18.45
N ARG A 66 -7.06 -14.77 -19.59
CA ARG A 66 -6.51 -15.26 -20.87
C ARG A 66 -5.37 -14.40 -21.36
N GLU A 67 -4.71 -14.86 -22.41
CA GLU A 67 -3.66 -14.12 -23.12
C GLU A 67 -4.08 -12.66 -23.40
N LYS A 68 -3.12 -11.74 -23.29
CA LYS A 68 -3.32 -10.28 -23.42
C LYS A 68 -4.25 -9.64 -22.38
N GLN A 69 -4.58 -10.32 -21.30
CA GLN A 69 -5.40 -9.75 -20.23
C GLN A 69 -4.55 -9.41 -19.00
N ILE A 70 -5.00 -8.39 -18.29
CA ILE A 70 -4.42 -7.93 -17.02
C ILE A 70 -5.51 -7.91 -15.97
N VAL A 71 -5.18 -8.38 -14.77
CA VAL A 71 -5.99 -8.15 -13.57
C VAL A 71 -5.18 -7.45 -12.49
N LEU A 72 -5.87 -6.69 -11.67
CA LEU A 72 -5.34 -6.04 -10.49
C LEU A 72 -5.90 -6.75 -9.26
N GLN A 73 -5.03 -7.05 -8.31
CA GLN A 73 -5.39 -7.53 -6.98
C GLN A 73 -4.89 -6.52 -5.95
N ALA A 74 -5.80 -6.04 -5.13
CA ALA A 74 -5.43 -5.10 -4.08
C ALA A 74 -4.78 -5.81 -2.90
N ILE A 75 -3.96 -5.07 -2.17
CA ILE A 75 -3.43 -5.52 -0.89
C ILE A 75 -4.57 -5.92 0.05
N GLY A 76 -4.44 -7.07 0.72
CA GLY A 76 -5.47 -7.60 1.60
C GLY A 76 -6.46 -8.54 0.93
N SER A 77 -6.60 -8.48 -0.40
CA SER A 77 -7.44 -9.41 -1.16
C SER A 77 -6.97 -10.85 -0.98
N LYS A 78 -7.92 -11.78 -0.85
CA LYS A 78 -7.64 -13.21 -0.77
C LYS A 78 -7.79 -13.82 -2.15
N VAL A 79 -6.68 -14.28 -2.69
CA VAL A 79 -6.59 -14.77 -4.07
C VAL A 79 -6.26 -16.25 -4.09
N GLU A 80 -6.98 -16.99 -4.89
CA GLU A 80 -6.74 -18.39 -5.25
C GLU A 80 -6.55 -18.48 -6.76
N ILE A 81 -5.58 -19.25 -7.21
CA ILE A 81 -5.23 -19.37 -8.64
C ILE A 81 -5.13 -20.84 -9.02
N LEU A 82 -5.73 -21.20 -10.17
CA LEU A 82 -5.62 -22.52 -10.78
C LEU A 82 -5.23 -22.38 -12.26
N ALA A 83 -4.15 -23.04 -12.66
CA ALA A 83 -3.72 -23.11 -14.05
C ALA A 83 -4.61 -24.10 -14.84
N LEU A 84 -5.43 -23.59 -15.75
CA LEU A 84 -6.31 -24.42 -16.60
C LEU A 84 -5.55 -25.03 -17.78
N THR A 85 -4.48 -24.39 -18.22
CA THR A 85 -3.51 -24.87 -19.23
C THR A 85 -2.11 -24.61 -18.71
N ASP A 86 -1.07 -24.95 -19.47
CA ASP A 86 0.27 -24.41 -19.19
C ASP A 86 0.23 -22.90 -19.42
N VAL A 87 0.68 -22.12 -18.43
CA VAL A 87 0.56 -20.66 -18.44
C VAL A 87 1.89 -19.97 -18.23
N GLU A 88 2.02 -18.82 -18.88
CA GLU A 88 3.12 -17.89 -18.70
C GLU A 88 2.56 -16.50 -18.39
N TYR A 89 3.08 -15.87 -17.35
CA TYR A 89 2.63 -14.54 -16.94
C TYR A 89 3.71 -13.75 -16.19
N VAL A 90 3.58 -12.44 -16.20
CA VAL A 90 4.38 -11.52 -15.38
C VAL A 90 3.53 -10.98 -14.27
N VAL A 91 4.08 -10.90 -13.07
CA VAL A 91 3.46 -10.22 -11.91
C VAL A 91 4.28 -9.01 -11.57
N TYR A 92 3.61 -7.87 -11.46
CA TYR A 92 4.16 -6.64 -10.95
C TYR A 92 3.59 -6.38 -9.55
N TRP A 93 4.45 -6.51 -8.54
CA TRP A 93 4.13 -6.19 -7.14
C TRP A 93 4.53 -4.76 -6.85
N PHE A 94 3.64 -3.97 -6.26
CA PHE A 94 3.89 -2.56 -5.99
C PHE A 94 3.16 -2.08 -4.74
N ASN A 95 3.70 -1.02 -4.14
CA ASN A 95 3.05 -0.30 -3.05
C ASN A 95 2.38 0.96 -3.58
N GLU A 96 3.10 1.70 -4.42
CA GLU A 96 2.66 2.90 -5.10
C GLU A 96 2.89 2.75 -6.60
N LEU A 97 2.05 3.39 -7.40
CA LEU A 97 2.24 3.41 -8.85
C LEU A 97 3.29 4.47 -9.20
N PRO A 98 4.47 4.08 -9.71
CA PRO A 98 5.47 5.04 -10.13
C PRO A 98 4.93 5.91 -11.28
N LEU A 99 5.37 7.17 -11.35
CA LEU A 99 4.97 8.14 -12.40
C LEU A 99 3.47 8.51 -12.43
N LEU A 100 2.66 8.04 -11.50
CA LEU A 100 1.30 8.48 -11.36
C LEU A 100 1.27 9.62 -10.34
N CYS A 101 1.07 10.86 -10.81
CA CYS A 101 0.93 12.00 -9.92
C CYS A 101 -0.44 11.98 -9.22
N GLU A 102 -0.51 12.61 -8.05
CA GLU A 102 -1.72 12.64 -7.22
C GLU A 102 -2.92 13.25 -7.96
N ASP A 103 -2.72 14.32 -8.74
CA ASP A 103 -3.77 14.95 -9.53
C ASP A 103 -4.34 14.01 -10.60
N ARG A 104 -3.48 13.26 -11.29
CA ARG A 104 -3.89 12.29 -12.29
C ARG A 104 -4.63 11.11 -11.68
N TYR A 105 -4.19 10.65 -10.54
CA TYR A 105 -4.89 9.60 -9.79
C TYR A 105 -6.27 10.07 -9.34
N LYS A 106 -6.37 11.28 -8.82
CA LYS A 106 -7.64 11.89 -8.42
C LYS A 106 -8.60 12.03 -9.59
N GLU A 107 -8.15 12.61 -10.73
CA GLU A 107 -8.95 12.72 -11.94
C GLU A 107 -9.46 11.37 -12.43
N MET A 108 -8.62 10.34 -12.41
CA MET A 108 -8.96 8.97 -12.76
C MET A 108 -10.03 8.40 -11.83
N MET A 109 -9.90 8.62 -10.51
CA MET A 109 -10.85 8.10 -9.52
C MET A 109 -12.16 8.88 -9.49
N GLU A 110 -12.18 10.18 -9.78
CA GLU A 110 -13.40 10.97 -9.92
C GLU A 110 -14.28 10.52 -11.10
N GLN A 111 -13.66 9.92 -12.12
CA GLN A 111 -14.38 9.34 -13.28
C GLN A 111 -14.64 7.84 -13.13
N ALA A 112 -14.20 7.23 -12.02
CA ALA A 112 -14.44 5.82 -11.75
C ALA A 112 -15.89 5.60 -11.32
N GLU A 113 -16.65 4.85 -12.13
CA GLU A 113 -17.86 4.23 -11.66
C GLU A 113 -17.49 2.91 -10.96
N ALA A 114 -18.06 2.68 -9.77
CA ALA A 114 -17.89 1.39 -9.08
C ALA A 114 -18.36 0.28 -10.03
N PRO A 115 -17.47 -0.60 -10.51
CA PRO A 115 -17.87 -1.60 -11.47
C PRO A 115 -18.79 -2.62 -10.81
N LEU A 116 -19.91 -2.94 -11.44
CA LEU A 116 -20.75 -4.07 -11.04
C LEU A 116 -19.96 -5.38 -11.08
N THR A 117 -19.00 -5.47 -12.00
CA THR A 117 -18.04 -6.58 -12.14
C THR A 117 -16.69 -6.03 -12.61
N TYR A 118 -15.63 -6.43 -11.95
CA TYR A 118 -14.28 -6.11 -12.40
C TYR A 118 -13.93 -6.94 -13.63
N THR A 119 -13.74 -6.28 -14.77
CA THR A 119 -13.31 -6.92 -16.00
C THR A 119 -11.81 -6.79 -16.19
N PRO A 120 -11.12 -7.84 -16.66
CA PRO A 120 -9.71 -7.74 -17.01
C PRO A 120 -9.46 -6.63 -18.04
N LEU A 121 -8.39 -5.87 -17.84
CA LEU A 121 -7.95 -4.90 -18.83
C LEU A 121 -7.27 -5.64 -19.98
N ILE A 122 -7.57 -5.26 -21.23
CA ILE A 122 -6.91 -5.86 -22.41
C ILE A 122 -5.61 -5.09 -22.68
N MET A 123 -4.48 -5.78 -22.80
CA MET A 123 -3.22 -5.15 -23.16
C MET A 123 -3.27 -4.57 -24.57
N SER A 124 -2.83 -3.32 -24.71
CA SER A 124 -2.50 -2.77 -26.03
C SER A 124 -1.33 -3.53 -26.65
N GLU A 125 -1.17 -3.49 -27.97
CA GLU A 125 -0.03 -4.19 -28.63
C GLU A 125 1.33 -3.71 -28.07
N ARG A 126 1.48 -2.43 -27.77
CA ARG A 126 2.71 -1.89 -27.16
C ARG A 126 2.98 -2.48 -25.78
N LEU A 127 1.95 -2.58 -24.96
CA LEU A 127 2.06 -3.14 -23.61
C LEU A 127 2.33 -4.64 -23.69
N TYR A 128 1.68 -5.36 -24.60
CA TYR A 128 1.91 -6.78 -24.81
C TYR A 128 3.34 -7.07 -25.28
N HIS A 129 3.87 -6.29 -26.23
CA HIS A 129 5.26 -6.42 -26.66
C HIS A 129 6.26 -6.15 -25.51
N LEU A 130 5.98 -5.15 -24.68
CA LEU A 130 6.80 -4.89 -23.51
C LEU A 130 6.78 -6.10 -22.58
N VAL A 131 5.59 -6.61 -22.22
CA VAL A 131 5.43 -7.73 -21.27
C VAL A 131 6.07 -9.00 -21.81
N THR A 132 5.89 -9.34 -23.09
CA THR A 132 6.47 -10.54 -23.70
C THR A 132 7.99 -10.50 -23.86
N SER A 133 8.61 -9.31 -23.81
CA SER A 133 10.06 -9.17 -23.78
C SER A 133 10.69 -9.39 -22.40
N MET A 134 9.87 -9.39 -21.32
CA MET A 134 10.36 -9.44 -19.94
C MET A 134 10.93 -10.79 -19.50
N PRO A 135 10.40 -11.97 -19.93
CA PRO A 135 10.92 -13.26 -19.51
C PRO A 135 12.42 -13.43 -19.78
N GLU A 136 12.93 -12.87 -20.87
CA GLU A 136 14.32 -12.98 -21.28
C GLU A 136 15.30 -12.44 -20.20
N PHE A 137 14.96 -11.33 -19.55
CA PHE A 137 15.82 -10.73 -18.51
C PHE A 137 15.36 -11.06 -17.07
N LEU A 138 14.09 -11.40 -16.86
CA LEU A 138 13.60 -11.79 -15.53
C LEU A 138 14.00 -13.24 -15.16
N ALA A 139 14.39 -14.06 -16.13
CA ALA A 139 14.92 -15.40 -15.90
C ALA A 139 16.37 -15.42 -15.42
N GLU A 140 17.07 -14.29 -15.43
CA GLU A 140 18.44 -14.17 -14.91
C GLU A 140 18.46 -14.35 -13.39
N GLU A 141 19.52 -14.95 -12.84
CA GLU A 141 19.68 -15.17 -11.39
C GLU A 141 19.70 -13.84 -10.59
N ASN A 142 20.22 -12.78 -11.18
CA ASN A 142 20.32 -11.47 -10.53
C ASN A 142 20.05 -10.33 -11.52
N PRO A 143 18.80 -10.09 -11.89
CA PRO A 143 18.49 -9.01 -12.82
C PRO A 143 18.78 -7.64 -12.19
N CYS A 144 19.25 -6.71 -13.00
CA CYS A 144 19.62 -5.37 -12.56
C CYS A 144 18.39 -4.62 -11.97
N SER A 145 18.43 -4.24 -10.69
CA SER A 145 17.33 -3.57 -10.02
C SER A 145 16.93 -2.23 -10.64
N LYS A 146 17.89 -1.46 -11.18
CA LYS A 146 17.62 -0.21 -11.91
C LYS A 146 16.89 -0.46 -13.23
N PHE A 147 17.21 -1.56 -13.89
CA PHE A 147 16.54 -1.94 -15.12
C PHE A 147 15.10 -2.41 -14.83
N ILE A 148 14.91 -3.19 -13.76
CA ILE A 148 13.56 -3.57 -13.29
C ILE A 148 12.74 -2.32 -12.96
N ASP A 149 13.28 -1.36 -12.21
CA ASP A 149 12.60 -0.10 -11.88
C ASP A 149 12.19 0.68 -13.14
N LEU A 150 13.08 0.74 -14.14
CA LEU A 150 12.76 1.35 -15.42
C LEU A 150 11.60 0.64 -16.13
N LYS A 151 11.61 -0.70 -16.13
CA LYS A 151 10.53 -1.49 -16.75
C LYS A 151 9.19 -1.36 -16.00
N CYS A 152 9.22 -1.27 -14.68
CA CYS A 152 8.02 -0.96 -13.88
C CYS A 152 7.45 0.42 -14.24
N LYS A 153 8.30 1.44 -14.38
CA LYS A 153 7.89 2.79 -14.81
C LYS A 153 7.31 2.78 -16.23
N GLU A 154 7.92 2.05 -17.15
CA GLU A 154 7.42 1.90 -18.52
C GLU A 154 6.05 1.22 -18.55
N LEU A 155 5.85 0.14 -17.77
CA LEU A 155 4.55 -0.52 -17.61
C LEU A 155 3.46 0.45 -17.15
N VAL A 156 3.72 1.15 -16.04
CA VAL A 156 2.74 2.10 -15.47
C VAL A 156 2.48 3.24 -16.44
N PHE A 157 3.51 3.77 -17.10
CA PHE A 157 3.35 4.82 -18.11
C PHE A 157 2.43 4.37 -19.26
N LEU A 158 2.64 3.17 -19.82
CA LEU A 158 1.81 2.64 -20.87
C LEU A 158 0.36 2.42 -20.43
N ILE A 159 0.14 1.92 -19.22
CA ILE A 159 -1.21 1.74 -18.69
C ILE A 159 -1.89 3.10 -18.49
N THR A 160 -1.25 4.02 -17.78
CA THR A 160 -1.92 5.26 -17.36
C THR A 160 -2.10 6.28 -18.48
N ASN A 161 -1.37 6.17 -19.59
CA ASN A 161 -1.43 7.15 -20.68
C ASN A 161 -2.11 6.66 -21.97
N PHE A 162 -2.32 5.35 -22.11
CA PHE A 162 -2.88 4.79 -23.36
C PHE A 162 -4.27 4.15 -23.19
N TYR A 163 -4.89 4.29 -22.01
CA TYR A 163 -6.26 3.83 -21.78
C TYR A 163 -7.15 4.99 -21.37
N PRO A 164 -8.47 4.95 -21.71
CA PRO A 164 -9.44 5.96 -21.29
C PRO A 164 -9.55 6.05 -19.75
N LEU A 165 -9.71 7.27 -19.23
CA LEU A 165 -9.80 7.50 -17.78
C LEU A 165 -10.91 6.69 -17.08
N PRO A 166 -12.14 6.55 -17.63
CA PRO A 166 -13.16 5.73 -16.99
C PRO A 166 -12.75 4.25 -16.87
N GLN A 167 -12.06 3.73 -17.89
CA GLN A 167 -11.56 2.34 -17.87
C GLN A 167 -10.45 2.16 -16.82
N LEU A 168 -9.55 3.14 -16.72
CA LEU A 168 -8.49 3.15 -15.69
C LEU A 168 -9.09 3.28 -14.30
N GLY A 169 -10.05 4.17 -14.09
CA GLY A 169 -10.75 4.34 -12.84
C GLY A 169 -11.38 3.03 -12.35
N SER A 170 -12.11 2.34 -13.21
CA SER A 170 -12.69 1.03 -12.91
C SER A 170 -11.62 -0.04 -12.64
N PHE A 171 -10.52 -0.04 -13.40
CA PHE A 171 -9.43 -0.98 -13.21
C PHE A 171 -8.68 -0.79 -11.89
N PHE A 172 -8.44 0.46 -11.48
CA PHE A 172 -7.72 0.79 -10.23
C PHE A 172 -8.65 0.94 -9.02
N TYR A 173 -9.96 0.85 -9.19
CA TYR A 173 -10.94 0.97 -8.10
C TYR A 173 -10.65 0.07 -6.89
N PRO A 174 -10.20 -1.20 -7.03
CA PRO A 174 -9.87 -2.04 -5.89
C PRO A 174 -8.83 -1.41 -4.94
N ILE A 175 -7.83 -0.71 -5.49
CA ILE A 175 -6.78 -0.06 -4.68
C ILE A 175 -7.39 1.06 -3.83
N SER A 176 -8.27 1.90 -4.39
CA SER A 176 -8.90 3.00 -3.65
C SER A 176 -9.77 2.48 -2.53
N THR A 177 -10.57 1.46 -2.78
CA THR A 177 -11.46 0.85 -1.78
C THR A 177 -10.68 0.31 -0.58
N TYR A 178 -9.55 -0.38 -0.82
CA TYR A 178 -8.72 -0.87 0.27
C TYR A 178 -7.97 0.25 0.99
N THR A 179 -7.56 1.30 0.30
CA THR A 179 -6.96 2.49 0.92
C THR A 179 -7.95 3.21 1.82
N GLU A 180 -9.18 3.41 1.37
CA GLU A 180 -10.26 4.00 2.17
C GLU A 180 -10.61 3.11 3.38
N SER A 181 -10.72 1.79 3.18
CA SER A 181 -10.95 0.82 4.26
C SER A 181 -9.82 0.82 5.29
N PHE A 182 -8.56 0.91 4.85
CA PHE A 182 -7.41 1.02 5.74
C PHE A 182 -7.42 2.34 6.52
N HIS A 183 -7.71 3.46 5.87
CA HIS A 183 -7.87 4.76 6.53
C HIS A 183 -8.97 4.71 7.59
N TYR A 184 -10.14 4.20 7.22
CA TYR A 184 -11.26 4.03 8.16
C TYR A 184 -10.86 3.15 9.35
N PHE A 185 -10.21 2.00 9.10
CA PHE A 185 -9.69 1.13 10.15
C PHE A 185 -8.74 1.86 11.09
N VAL A 186 -7.79 2.63 10.55
CA VAL A 186 -6.84 3.43 11.34
C VAL A 186 -7.57 4.45 12.21
N MET A 187 -8.49 5.21 11.62
CA MET A 187 -9.24 6.25 12.34
C MET A 187 -10.12 5.71 13.46
N GLN A 188 -10.69 4.51 13.29
CA GLN A 188 -11.52 3.88 14.33
C GLN A 188 -10.71 3.29 15.49
N ASN A 189 -9.45 2.92 15.28
CA ASN A 189 -8.72 2.10 16.23
C ASN A 189 -7.47 2.76 16.84
N TYR A 190 -6.94 3.84 16.28
CA TYR A 190 -5.65 4.42 16.70
C TYR A 190 -5.60 4.82 18.18
N SER A 191 -6.72 5.22 18.76
CA SER A 191 -6.80 5.63 20.17
C SER A 191 -6.80 4.46 21.14
N ASN A 192 -7.17 3.25 20.68
CA ASN A 192 -7.42 2.08 21.50
C ASN A 192 -6.26 1.09 21.53
N VAL A 193 -5.22 1.30 20.71
CA VAL A 193 -4.07 0.41 20.60
C VAL A 193 -2.88 0.92 21.41
N LYS A 194 -2.15 -0.01 22.03
CA LYS A 194 -1.00 0.32 22.90
C LYS A 194 0.30 0.47 22.10
N ASN A 195 0.43 -0.28 21.01
CA ASN A 195 1.64 -0.30 20.19
C ASN A 195 1.31 -0.65 18.74
N VAL A 196 2.32 -0.56 17.89
CA VAL A 196 2.18 -0.80 16.44
C VAL A 196 1.90 -2.27 16.13
N GLU A 197 2.43 -3.18 16.94
CA GLU A 197 2.26 -4.62 16.79
C GLU A 197 0.78 -5.01 17.03
N GLU A 198 0.19 -4.50 18.10
CA GLU A 198 -1.24 -4.69 18.41
C GLU A 198 -2.12 -4.07 17.31
N PHE A 199 -1.76 -2.88 16.84
CA PHE A 199 -2.50 -2.19 15.78
C PHE A 199 -2.49 -2.99 14.47
N ALA A 200 -1.33 -3.49 14.06
CA ALA A 200 -1.19 -4.33 12.88
C ALA A 200 -2.01 -5.62 13.02
N HIS A 201 -1.90 -6.29 14.16
CA HIS A 201 -2.62 -7.54 14.44
C HIS A 201 -4.14 -7.35 14.40
N LEU A 202 -4.65 -6.25 14.99
CA LEU A 202 -6.08 -5.91 14.98
C LEU A 202 -6.62 -5.75 13.54
N GLY A 203 -5.81 -5.20 12.62
CA GLY A 203 -6.15 -5.08 11.19
C GLY A 203 -5.89 -6.35 10.38
N GLY A 204 -5.39 -7.42 11.00
CA GLY A 204 -5.02 -8.66 10.29
C GLY A 204 -3.75 -8.53 9.44
N TYR A 205 -2.88 -7.54 9.75
CA TYR A 205 -1.62 -7.31 9.04
C TYR A 205 -0.43 -7.81 9.84
N THR A 206 0.66 -8.14 9.13
CA THR A 206 1.99 -8.20 9.79
C THR A 206 2.44 -6.79 10.13
N THR A 207 3.26 -6.62 11.19
CA THR A 207 3.78 -5.32 11.60
C THR A 207 4.53 -4.61 10.46
N THR A 208 5.29 -5.35 9.66
CA THR A 208 6.02 -4.83 8.51
C THR A 208 5.06 -4.30 7.43
N THR A 209 4.04 -5.07 7.06
CA THR A 209 3.04 -4.67 6.08
C THR A 209 2.26 -3.44 6.56
N PHE A 210 1.86 -3.43 7.85
CA PHE A 210 1.13 -2.32 8.45
C PHE A 210 1.94 -1.02 8.43
N ARG A 211 3.20 -1.05 8.89
CA ARG A 211 4.10 0.13 8.88
C ARG A 211 4.27 0.70 7.47
N ARG A 212 4.41 -0.16 6.47
CA ARG A 212 4.54 0.23 5.07
C ARG A 212 3.28 0.90 4.54
N LEU A 213 2.10 0.25 4.69
CA LEU A 213 0.81 0.81 4.29
C LEU A 213 0.56 2.16 4.95
N PHE A 214 0.84 2.23 6.24
CA PHE A 214 0.64 3.43 7.02
C PHE A 214 1.52 4.58 6.53
N LYS A 215 2.81 4.32 6.31
CA LYS A 215 3.75 5.33 5.80
C LYS A 215 3.35 5.80 4.40
N ASN A 216 2.89 4.88 3.54
CA ASN A 216 2.41 5.23 2.20
C ASN A 216 1.18 6.14 2.25
N LEU A 217 0.22 5.84 3.14
CA LEU A 217 -1.01 6.62 3.23
C LEU A 217 -0.84 7.97 3.96
N TYR A 218 -0.02 7.99 5.03
CA TYR A 218 0.11 9.18 5.89
C TYR A 218 1.44 9.92 5.75
N GLY A 219 2.39 9.40 4.97
CA GLY A 219 3.71 9.99 4.74
C GLY A 219 4.68 9.93 5.92
N VAL A 220 4.21 9.50 7.10
CA VAL A 220 4.97 9.48 8.36
C VAL A 220 4.89 8.12 9.05
N PRO A 221 5.85 7.76 9.91
CA PRO A 221 5.78 6.53 10.71
C PRO A 221 4.56 6.47 11.62
N VAL A 222 4.02 5.27 11.84
CA VAL A 222 2.83 5.02 12.69
C VAL A 222 2.95 5.67 14.06
N TYR A 223 4.08 5.49 14.71
CA TYR A 223 4.31 5.99 16.08
C TYR A 223 4.27 7.52 16.14
N GLU A 224 4.92 8.20 15.21
CA GLU A 224 4.94 9.67 15.12
C GLU A 224 3.54 10.22 14.88
N TRP A 225 2.78 9.60 14.00
CA TRP A 225 1.41 10.00 13.71
C TRP A 225 0.48 9.81 14.92
N ILE A 226 0.57 8.66 15.62
CA ILE A 226 -0.22 8.41 16.83
C ILE A 226 0.11 9.46 17.92
N LEU A 227 1.40 9.76 18.11
CA LEU A 227 1.81 10.79 19.06
C LEU A 227 1.22 12.15 18.72
N GLU A 228 1.23 12.50 17.43
CA GLU A 228 0.67 13.76 16.98
C GLU A 228 -0.85 13.82 17.20
N LYS A 229 -1.57 12.74 16.88
CA LYS A 229 -3.02 12.64 17.16
C LYS A 229 -3.33 12.71 18.65
N LYS A 230 -2.51 12.09 19.50
CA LYS A 230 -2.62 12.21 20.95
C LYS A 230 -2.41 13.67 21.40
N ARG A 231 -1.39 14.37 20.87
CA ARG A 231 -1.17 15.79 21.17
C ARG A 231 -2.38 16.64 20.82
N GLU A 232 -2.90 16.50 19.60
CA GLU A 232 -4.08 17.24 19.14
C GLU A 232 -5.28 17.01 20.06
N GLY A 233 -5.64 15.76 20.30
CA GLY A 233 -6.80 15.43 21.12
C GLY A 233 -6.66 15.80 22.60
N ILE A 234 -5.47 15.62 23.19
CA ILE A 234 -5.20 16.04 24.57
C ILE A 234 -5.35 17.57 24.71
N LEU A 235 -4.81 18.30 23.75
CA LEU A 235 -4.89 19.78 23.78
C LEU A 235 -6.34 20.24 23.68
N GLU A 236 -7.12 19.63 22.77
CA GLU A 236 -8.54 19.92 22.62
C GLU A 236 -9.35 19.58 23.87
N ASP A 237 -9.12 18.41 24.47
CA ASP A 237 -9.78 18.02 25.72
C ASP A 237 -9.41 18.93 26.89
N LEU A 238 -8.17 19.38 26.98
CA LEU A 238 -7.74 20.33 28.02
C LEU A 238 -8.34 21.70 27.83
N GLN A 239 -8.54 22.17 26.60
CA GLN A 239 -9.03 23.50 26.27
C GLN A 239 -10.56 23.60 26.27
N HIS A 240 -11.23 22.59 25.71
CA HIS A 240 -12.63 22.70 25.34
C HIS A 240 -13.57 21.77 26.13
N THR A 241 -13.03 20.93 27.02
CA THR A 241 -13.87 20.03 27.81
C THR A 241 -13.75 20.26 29.33
N LYS A 242 -14.76 19.78 30.07
CA LYS A 242 -14.74 19.75 31.53
C LYS A 242 -14.24 18.43 32.10
N MET A 243 -13.71 17.52 31.25
CA MET A 243 -13.20 16.21 31.67
C MET A 243 -12.12 16.38 32.74
N ARG A 244 -12.12 15.51 33.74
CA ARG A 244 -11.06 15.50 34.76
C ARG A 244 -9.72 15.14 34.13
N ILE A 245 -8.62 15.66 34.67
CA ILE A 245 -7.26 15.35 34.18
C ILE A 245 -7.01 13.84 34.20
N THR A 246 -7.55 13.12 35.19
CA THR A 246 -7.50 11.66 35.29
C THR A 246 -8.26 10.96 34.16
N GLU A 247 -9.37 11.50 33.73
CA GLU A 247 -10.18 10.94 32.63
C GLU A 247 -9.46 11.11 31.30
N ILE A 248 -8.86 12.29 31.06
CA ILE A 248 -8.03 12.54 29.88
C ILE A 248 -6.81 11.61 29.86
N CYS A 249 -6.09 11.49 30.99
CA CYS A 249 -4.98 10.57 31.16
C CYS A 249 -5.33 9.14 30.72
N ASN A 250 -6.45 8.62 31.23
CA ASN A 250 -6.94 7.28 30.90
C ASN A 250 -7.39 7.16 29.44
N ARG A 251 -8.10 8.17 28.91
CA ARG A 251 -8.59 8.21 27.53
C ARG A 251 -7.46 8.06 26.50
N TYR A 252 -6.31 8.64 26.75
CA TYR A 252 -5.15 8.56 25.84
C TYR A 252 -4.16 7.46 26.20
N GLY A 253 -4.54 6.55 27.12
CA GLY A 253 -3.79 5.35 27.44
C GLY A 253 -2.49 5.59 28.19
N PHE A 254 -2.45 6.57 29.09
CA PHE A 254 -1.33 6.80 30.00
C PHE A 254 -1.51 6.02 31.29
N ASP A 255 -0.50 5.26 31.66
CA ASP A 255 -0.53 4.38 32.84
C ASP A 255 -0.51 5.16 34.17
N SER A 256 -0.09 6.42 34.16
CA SER A 256 -0.03 7.26 35.35
C SER A 256 -0.15 8.76 35.04
N LEU A 257 -0.68 9.51 36.01
CA LEU A 257 -0.72 10.98 35.93
C LEU A 257 0.67 11.62 35.83
N SER A 258 1.69 10.98 36.40
CA SER A 258 3.07 11.46 36.31
C SER A 258 3.59 11.35 34.87
N HIS A 259 3.37 10.20 34.21
CA HIS A 259 3.74 10.00 32.82
C HIS A 259 2.97 10.97 31.91
N PHE A 260 1.67 11.14 32.14
CA PHE A 260 0.85 12.10 31.42
C PHE A 260 1.33 13.55 31.61
N ALA A 261 1.69 13.95 32.84
CA ALA A 261 2.21 15.27 33.11
C ALA A 261 3.57 15.53 32.44
N HIS A 262 4.41 14.51 32.37
CA HIS A 262 5.69 14.60 31.65
C HIS A 262 5.48 14.77 30.15
N PHE A 263 4.60 13.94 29.56
CA PHE A 263 4.21 14.07 28.16
C PHE A 263 3.67 15.48 27.81
N CYS A 264 2.82 16.05 28.66
CA CYS A 264 2.31 17.40 28.44
C CYS A 264 3.40 18.47 28.54
N LYS A 265 4.35 18.34 29.47
CA LYS A 265 5.49 19.25 29.56
C LYS A 265 6.36 19.20 28.31
N ASP A 266 6.67 17.99 27.84
CA ASP A 266 7.50 17.79 26.64
C ASP A 266 6.80 18.26 25.36
N SER A 267 5.48 18.06 25.26
CA SER A 267 4.71 18.40 24.07
C SER A 267 4.23 19.85 24.01
N PHE A 268 3.94 20.46 25.15
CA PHE A 268 3.27 21.78 25.25
C PHE A 268 3.94 22.77 26.22
N GLY A 269 5.06 22.36 26.81
CA GLY A 269 5.85 23.22 27.70
C GLY A 269 5.31 23.38 29.13
N ASP A 270 4.17 22.71 29.48
CA ASP A 270 3.57 22.90 30.81
C ASP A 270 2.77 21.68 31.30
N THR A 271 2.40 21.68 32.58
CA THR A 271 1.58 20.60 33.16
C THR A 271 0.12 20.65 32.68
N PRO A 272 -0.62 19.53 32.69
CA PRO A 272 -2.03 19.49 32.26
C PRO A 272 -2.91 20.50 32.99
N ARG A 273 -2.66 20.74 34.33
CA ARG A 273 -3.39 21.71 35.12
C ARG A 273 -3.07 23.15 34.72
N ALA A 274 -1.80 23.45 34.47
CA ALA A 274 -1.37 24.76 34.01
C ALA A 274 -1.91 25.09 32.62
N LEU A 275 -1.84 24.09 31.67
CA LEU A 275 -2.41 24.22 30.33
C LEU A 275 -3.91 24.52 30.37
N ARG A 276 -4.67 23.83 31.21
CA ARG A 276 -6.11 24.07 31.37
C ARG A 276 -6.38 25.49 31.94
N LYS A 277 -5.57 25.95 32.91
CA LYS A 277 -5.71 27.28 33.46
C LYS A 277 -5.41 28.37 32.41
N LYS A 278 -4.39 28.17 31.61
CA LYS A 278 -4.05 29.09 30.49
C LYS A 278 -5.19 29.13 29.46
N ALA A 279 -5.75 28.00 29.08
CA ALA A 279 -6.90 27.92 28.17
C ALA A 279 -8.12 28.67 28.74
N ALA A 280 -8.42 28.50 30.01
CA ALA A 280 -9.51 29.24 30.68
C ALA A 280 -9.27 30.74 30.76
N GLY A 281 -8.01 31.19 30.74
CA GLY A 281 -7.60 32.57 30.67
C GLY A 281 -7.53 33.16 29.24
N GLY A 282 -7.87 32.38 28.22
CA GLY A 282 -7.84 32.82 26.82
C GLY A 282 -6.44 32.84 26.18
N GLU A 283 -5.44 32.25 26.83
CA GLU A 283 -4.09 32.13 26.26
C GLU A 283 -4.03 31.00 25.20
N LYS A 284 -3.42 31.31 24.06
CA LYS A 284 -3.16 30.26 23.04
C LYS A 284 -2.03 29.34 23.52
N ILE A 285 -2.33 28.04 23.59
CA ILE A 285 -1.34 27.03 23.91
C ILE A 285 -0.77 26.53 22.58
N GLY A 286 0.54 26.70 22.38
CA GLY A 286 1.28 26.21 21.22
C GLY A 286 1.96 24.87 21.52
N LYS A 287 2.36 24.16 20.45
CA LYS A 287 3.25 23.01 20.55
C LYS A 287 4.70 23.50 20.76
N VAL A 288 5.45 22.81 21.60
CA VAL A 288 6.91 23.00 21.67
C VAL A 288 7.50 22.34 20.41
N GLN A 289 8.34 23.09 19.68
CA GLN A 289 9.03 22.58 18.48
C GLN A 289 10.04 21.51 18.82
#